data_26c3fd271763970d48591a891948ddf8
#
_entry.id   26c3fd271763970d48591a891948ddf8
#
_cell.length_a   1.000
_cell.length_b   1.000
_cell.length_c   1.000
_cell.angle_alpha   90.00
_cell.angle_beta   90.00
_cell.angle_gamma   90.00
#
_symmetry.space_group_name_H-M   'P 1'
#
loop_
_entity.id
_entity.type
_entity.pdbx_description
1 polymer ?
#
loop_
_entity_poly.entity_id
_entity_poly.type
_entity_poly.pdbx_seq_one_letter_code
_entity_poly.pdbx_strand_id
1 'polypeptide(L)'
;YLEWLQHLRLDRKLTVKKGTSMIFKPAQLGMAKLDQQELVEDRKSCKKIGPCVVGNNALYLNSFYIDLLYYLPYGSITRVFKRVAMSSGGFTGKGMFASMAYLVVEYDGGKQKQCNFKDERDVDALLEVLAKEQPQLHLLSAAGEQALEKKAAEKAARKLPELSEDAQHSLTVLRRAKEYLDAKPELSAELSAAQRRKRAQLQSKPVYRYVALAIFVLGVAAAAYGLY
;
A
#
# COMPACT_ATOMS: atom_id res chain seq x y z
N TYR A 1 -6.39 -9.80 7.48
CA TYR A 1 -5.95 -9.24 6.18
C TYR A 1 -7.10 -8.57 5.43
N LEU A 2 -8.28 -9.19 5.43
CA LEU A 2 -9.49 -8.64 4.81
C LEU A 2 -10.01 -7.38 5.54
N GLU A 3 -9.87 -7.30 6.86
CA GLU A 3 -10.26 -6.12 7.63
C GLU A 3 -9.38 -4.89 7.34
N TRP A 4 -8.09 -5.09 7.04
CA TRP A 4 -7.19 -4.01 6.68
C TRP A 4 -7.54 -3.39 5.31
N LEU A 5 -8.05 -4.20 4.38
CA LEU A 5 -8.52 -3.74 3.06
C LEU A 5 -9.83 -2.94 3.12
N GLN A 6 -10.65 -3.11 4.17
CA GLN A 6 -11.92 -2.38 4.33
C GLN A 6 -11.72 -0.91 4.76
N HIS A 7 -10.59 -0.55 5.37
CA HIS A 7 -10.28 0.82 5.77
C HIS A 7 -9.73 1.72 4.65
N LEU A 8 -9.43 1.17 3.47
CA LEU A 8 -8.97 1.92 2.29
C LEU A 8 -10.11 2.28 1.32
N ARG A 9 -11.30 2.56 1.84
CA ARG A 9 -12.37 3.18 1.06
C ARG A 9 -12.01 4.63 0.74
N LEU A 10 -11.18 4.82 -0.28
CA LEU A 10 -11.03 6.10 -0.95
C LEU A 10 -11.80 6.02 -2.27
N ASP A 11 -12.97 6.68 -2.25
CA ASP A 11 -13.78 7.00 -3.42
C ASP A 11 -12.93 7.73 -4.50
N ARG A 12 -12.21 6.96 -5.28
CA ARG A 12 -11.78 7.41 -6.61
C ARG A 12 -12.12 6.31 -7.59
N LYS A 13 -13.03 6.59 -8.51
CA LYS A 13 -13.35 5.79 -9.68
C LYS A 13 -12.05 5.39 -10.37
N LEU A 14 -11.55 4.20 -10.06
CA LEU A 14 -10.51 3.55 -10.84
C LEU A 14 -11.07 3.45 -12.25
N THR A 15 -10.45 4.13 -13.19
CA THR A 15 -10.83 4.05 -14.61
C THR A 15 -10.36 2.70 -15.14
N VAL A 16 -11.15 1.68 -14.87
CA VAL A 16 -11.01 0.36 -15.49
C VAL A 16 -11.45 0.51 -16.94
N LYS A 17 -10.50 0.60 -17.84
CA LYS A 17 -10.79 0.60 -19.28
C LYS A 17 -11.10 -0.83 -19.70
N LYS A 18 -12.33 -1.06 -20.14
CA LYS A 18 -12.81 -2.34 -20.66
C LYS A 18 -12.43 -2.44 -22.15
N GLY A 19 -11.74 -3.51 -22.52
CA GLY A 19 -11.34 -3.80 -23.90
C GLY A 19 -10.08 -3.04 -24.35
N THR A 20 -8.94 -3.73 -24.44
CA THR A 20 -7.71 -3.15 -24.97
C THR A 20 -7.42 -3.74 -26.34
N SER A 21 -7.49 -2.90 -27.39
CA SER A 21 -7.00 -3.28 -28.72
C SER A 21 -5.47 -3.39 -28.64
N MET A 22 -4.94 -4.57 -28.94
CA MET A 22 -3.50 -4.83 -29.00
C MET A 22 -3.03 -4.99 -30.41
N ILE A 23 -1.96 -4.27 -30.74
CA ILE A 23 -1.30 -4.36 -32.06
C ILE A 23 -0.41 -5.61 -32.15
N PHE A 24 0.09 -6.10 -31.00
CA PHE A 24 1.00 -7.25 -30.95
C PHE A 24 0.39 -8.47 -30.27
N LYS A 25 0.75 -9.67 -30.75
CA LYS A 25 0.42 -10.94 -30.14
C LYS A 25 1.29 -11.13 -28.90
N PRO A 26 0.74 -11.31 -27.69
CA PRO A 26 1.56 -11.49 -26.49
C PRO A 26 2.29 -12.82 -26.54
N ALA A 27 3.53 -12.80 -26.05
CA ALA A 27 4.32 -14.01 -25.88
C ALA A 27 3.87 -14.78 -24.64
N GLN A 28 3.87 -16.09 -24.74
CA GLN A 28 3.55 -16.96 -23.61
C GLN A 28 4.68 -16.95 -22.58
N LEU A 29 4.32 -16.85 -21.31
CA LEU A 29 5.17 -17.19 -20.18
C LEU A 29 4.55 -18.41 -19.49
N GLY A 30 5.42 -19.36 -19.07
CA GLY A 30 4.97 -20.55 -18.39
C GLY A 30 4.71 -21.74 -19.30
N MET A 31 4.48 -22.91 -18.69
CA MET A 31 4.28 -24.18 -19.41
C MET A 31 2.85 -24.35 -19.92
N ALA A 32 1.85 -23.83 -19.18
CA ALA A 32 0.47 -23.91 -19.60
C ALA A 32 0.21 -23.01 -20.80
N LYS A 33 -0.46 -23.54 -21.81
CA LYS A 33 -0.77 -22.84 -23.05
C LYS A 33 -2.29 -22.68 -23.18
N LEU A 34 -2.71 -21.46 -23.49
CA LEU A 34 -4.10 -21.16 -23.87
C LEU A 34 -4.23 -21.22 -25.39
N ASP A 35 -5.39 -21.66 -25.88
CA ASP A 35 -5.69 -21.64 -27.29
C ASP A 35 -5.85 -20.20 -27.81
N GLN A 36 -5.66 -20.02 -29.13
CA GLN A 36 -5.75 -18.67 -29.72
C GLN A 36 -7.15 -18.07 -29.59
N GLN A 37 -8.17 -18.91 -29.70
CA GLN A 37 -9.56 -18.48 -29.56
C GLN A 37 -9.86 -17.99 -28.14
N GLU A 38 -9.42 -18.76 -27.15
CA GLU A 38 -9.53 -18.40 -25.72
C GLU A 38 -8.83 -17.08 -25.40
N LEU A 39 -7.62 -16.87 -25.97
CA LEU A 39 -6.89 -15.61 -25.78
C LEU A 39 -7.62 -14.40 -26.38
N VAL A 40 -8.29 -14.57 -27.51
CA VAL A 40 -9.07 -13.49 -28.14
C VAL A 40 -10.32 -13.15 -27.34
N GLU A 41 -11.00 -14.17 -26.83
CA GLU A 41 -12.19 -14.00 -25.98
C GLU A 41 -11.84 -13.40 -24.64
N ASP A 42 -10.80 -13.88 -23.99
CA ASP A 42 -10.31 -13.39 -22.71
C ASP A 42 -9.97 -11.89 -22.78
N ARG A 43 -9.37 -11.47 -23.89
CA ARG A 43 -9.05 -10.05 -24.13
C ARG A 43 -10.27 -9.13 -24.24
N LYS A 44 -11.40 -9.62 -24.70
CA LYS A 44 -12.62 -8.80 -24.80
C LYS A 44 -13.21 -8.46 -23.44
N SER A 45 -13.02 -9.37 -22.46
CA SER A 45 -13.57 -9.23 -21.10
C SER A 45 -12.57 -8.68 -20.08
N CYS A 46 -11.31 -8.50 -20.47
CA CYS A 46 -10.22 -8.14 -19.57
C CYS A 46 -10.33 -6.74 -18.96
N LYS A 47 -9.75 -6.57 -17.76
CA LYS A 47 -9.68 -5.31 -17.00
C LYS A 47 -8.25 -4.80 -16.96
N LYS A 48 -8.00 -3.61 -17.48
CA LYS A 48 -6.67 -2.97 -17.43
C LYS A 48 -6.49 -2.23 -16.10
N ILE A 49 -5.41 -2.53 -15.37
CA ILE A 49 -5.03 -1.89 -14.11
C ILE A 49 -3.54 -1.56 -14.17
N GLY A 50 -3.23 -0.28 -14.30
CA GLY A 50 -1.86 0.17 -14.54
C GLY A 50 -1.27 -0.45 -15.83
N PRO A 51 -0.06 -1.01 -15.78
CA PRO A 51 0.59 -1.66 -16.92
C PRO A 51 0.11 -3.10 -17.18
N CYS A 52 -0.63 -3.69 -16.24
CA CYS A 52 -1.09 -5.07 -16.33
C CYS A 52 -2.57 -5.14 -16.70
N VAL A 53 -2.98 -6.31 -17.18
CA VAL A 53 -4.38 -6.59 -17.53
C VAL A 53 -4.79 -7.93 -16.94
N VAL A 54 -5.89 -7.94 -16.24
CA VAL A 54 -6.50 -9.12 -15.62
C VAL A 54 -7.56 -9.64 -16.58
N GLY A 55 -7.33 -10.83 -17.12
CA GLY A 55 -8.33 -11.59 -17.90
C GLY A 55 -9.01 -12.64 -17.03
N ASN A 56 -9.95 -13.38 -17.60
CA ASN A 56 -10.61 -14.49 -16.90
C ASN A 56 -9.69 -15.72 -16.79
N ASN A 57 -8.89 -15.97 -17.83
CA ASN A 57 -8.05 -17.17 -17.96
C ASN A 57 -6.56 -16.89 -17.79
N ALA A 58 -6.13 -15.63 -17.98
CA ALA A 58 -4.73 -15.25 -17.93
C ALA A 58 -4.50 -13.85 -17.36
N LEU A 59 -3.32 -13.68 -16.77
CA LEU A 59 -2.78 -12.39 -16.39
C LEU A 59 -1.84 -11.89 -17.51
N TYR A 60 -2.10 -10.70 -18.02
CA TYR A 60 -1.28 -10.06 -19.05
C TYR A 60 -0.31 -9.08 -18.42
N LEU A 61 0.97 -9.28 -18.69
CA LEU A 61 2.05 -8.55 -18.07
C LEU A 61 2.78 -7.69 -19.08
N ASN A 62 3.11 -6.51 -18.66
CA ASN A 62 3.91 -5.57 -19.44
C ASN A 62 5.42 -5.87 -19.28
N SER A 63 6.18 -5.62 -20.32
CA SER A 63 7.64 -5.57 -20.27
C SER A 63 8.11 -4.15 -20.60
N PHE A 64 8.58 -3.46 -19.58
CA PHE A 64 9.28 -2.19 -19.58
C PHE A 64 8.54 -0.95 -20.10
N TYR A 65 8.08 -0.88 -21.33
CA TYR A 65 7.33 0.25 -21.92
C TYR A 65 6.34 -0.20 -22.98
N ILE A 66 6.29 -1.50 -23.27
CA ILE A 66 5.41 -2.06 -24.29
C ILE A 66 4.26 -2.75 -23.57
N ASP A 67 3.06 -2.22 -23.74
CA ASP A 67 1.86 -2.77 -23.11
C ASP A 67 1.59 -4.20 -23.61
N LEU A 68 1.43 -5.14 -22.65
CA LEU A 68 0.91 -6.48 -22.86
C LEU A 68 1.79 -7.40 -23.72
N LEU A 69 3.07 -7.41 -23.44
CA LEU A 69 4.03 -8.23 -24.17
C LEU A 69 3.94 -9.72 -23.81
N TYR A 70 3.48 -10.03 -22.61
CA TYR A 70 3.42 -11.40 -22.11
C TYR A 70 2.07 -11.75 -21.54
N TYR A 71 1.64 -13.00 -21.71
CA TYR A 71 0.50 -13.56 -20.99
C TYR A 71 0.94 -14.75 -20.15
N LEU A 72 0.29 -14.94 -19.03
CA LEU A 72 0.56 -16.01 -18.10
C LEU A 72 -0.78 -16.61 -17.64
N PRO A 73 -1.09 -17.86 -18.02
CA PRO A 73 -2.29 -18.55 -17.57
C PRO A 73 -2.29 -18.71 -16.05
N TYR A 74 -3.43 -18.56 -15.40
CA TYR A 74 -3.52 -18.66 -13.93
C TYR A 74 -3.07 -20.02 -13.40
N GLY A 75 -3.25 -21.11 -14.16
CA GLY A 75 -2.77 -22.44 -13.79
C GLY A 75 -1.25 -22.57 -13.68
N SER A 76 -0.47 -21.67 -14.29
CA SER A 76 0.99 -21.64 -14.18
C SER A 76 1.47 -20.72 -13.03
N ILE A 77 0.58 -19.89 -12.48
CA ILE A 77 0.94 -18.90 -11.45
C ILE A 77 0.93 -19.57 -10.08
N THR A 78 2.03 -19.47 -9.37
CA THR A 78 2.14 -19.94 -7.99
C THR A 78 1.83 -18.82 -7.01
N ARG A 79 2.39 -17.63 -7.22
CA ARG A 79 2.27 -16.49 -6.32
C ARG A 79 2.24 -15.17 -7.08
N VAL A 80 1.48 -14.21 -6.57
CA VAL A 80 1.49 -12.82 -7.07
C VAL A 80 1.58 -11.89 -5.87
N PHE A 81 2.60 -11.08 -5.80
CA PHE A 81 2.78 -10.18 -4.65
C PHE A 81 3.44 -8.86 -5.02
N LYS A 82 3.21 -7.88 -4.18
CA LYS A 82 3.83 -6.57 -4.26
C LYS A 82 5.22 -6.60 -3.61
N ARG A 83 6.20 -5.99 -4.27
CA ARG A 83 7.51 -5.68 -3.69
C ARG A 83 7.77 -4.19 -3.86
N VAL A 84 8.28 -3.57 -2.80
CA VAL A 84 8.69 -2.17 -2.81
C VAL A 84 10.21 -2.13 -2.72
N ALA A 85 10.84 -1.50 -3.70
CA ALA A 85 12.27 -1.23 -3.67
C ALA A 85 12.49 0.27 -3.48
N MET A 86 13.51 0.62 -2.70
CA MET A 86 13.96 2.00 -2.61
C MET A 86 14.94 2.28 -3.75
N SER A 87 14.69 3.33 -4.52
CA SER A 87 15.61 3.78 -5.56
C SER A 87 16.81 4.47 -4.91
N SER A 88 18.01 3.99 -5.21
CA SER A 88 19.25 4.59 -4.69
C SER A 88 19.74 5.78 -5.51
N GLY A 89 18.95 6.33 -6.40
CA GLY A 89 19.35 7.54 -7.12
C GLY A 89 18.81 7.74 -8.53
N GLY A 90 18.35 8.88 -8.76
CA GLY A 90 18.58 9.83 -9.83
C GLY A 90 17.94 9.62 -11.19
N PHE A 91 17.76 8.45 -11.72
CA PHE A 91 17.36 8.28 -13.13
C PHE A 91 15.83 8.21 -13.37
N THR A 92 15.05 8.05 -12.32
CA THR A 92 13.58 7.88 -12.43
C THR A 92 12.79 9.19 -12.28
N GLY A 93 13.45 10.33 -12.13
CA GLY A 93 12.78 11.63 -11.92
C GLY A 93 12.03 11.80 -10.59
N LYS A 94 12.04 10.78 -9.72
CA LYS A 94 11.33 10.79 -8.42
C LYS A 94 12.20 11.20 -7.23
N GLY A 95 13.46 11.58 -7.45
CA GLY A 95 14.39 11.99 -6.40
C GLY A 95 15.12 10.83 -5.71
N MET A 96 16.10 11.18 -4.85
CA MET A 96 16.80 10.21 -4.00
C MET A 96 15.82 9.62 -2.97
N PHE A 97 15.82 8.29 -2.80
CA PHE A 97 14.95 7.54 -1.87
C PHE A 97 13.48 7.42 -2.26
N ALA A 98 13.12 7.58 -3.52
CA ALA A 98 11.77 7.26 -3.95
C ALA A 98 11.50 5.76 -3.89
N SER A 99 10.38 5.37 -3.28
CA SER A 99 9.91 3.99 -3.34
C SER A 99 9.35 3.66 -4.72
N MET A 100 9.76 2.52 -5.27
CA MET A 100 9.20 1.95 -6.50
C MET A 100 8.47 0.67 -6.16
N ALA A 101 7.16 0.67 -6.38
CA ALA A 101 6.37 -0.53 -6.23
C ALA A 101 6.33 -1.30 -7.55
N TYR A 102 6.50 -2.60 -7.46
CA TYR A 102 6.35 -3.50 -8.60
C TYR A 102 5.65 -4.79 -8.20
N LEU A 103 4.96 -5.34 -9.17
CA LEU A 103 4.33 -6.63 -9.05
C LEU A 103 5.35 -7.72 -9.38
N VAL A 104 5.43 -8.72 -8.53
CA VAL A 104 6.20 -9.94 -8.79
C VAL A 104 5.23 -11.08 -8.98
N VAL A 105 5.36 -11.78 -10.10
CA VAL A 105 4.59 -12.98 -10.41
C VAL A 105 5.55 -14.15 -10.45
N GLU A 106 5.32 -15.13 -9.59
CA GLU A 106 6.04 -16.40 -9.54
C GLU A 106 5.25 -17.47 -10.30
N TYR A 107 5.93 -18.20 -11.16
CA TYR A 107 5.33 -19.23 -12.00
C TYR A 107 6.30 -20.39 -12.26
N ASP A 108 5.77 -21.54 -12.66
CA ASP A 108 6.54 -22.73 -13.08
C ASP A 108 7.71 -23.09 -12.15
N GLY A 109 7.44 -23.23 -10.85
CA GLY A 109 8.44 -23.73 -9.90
C GLY A 109 9.52 -22.72 -9.49
N GLY A 110 9.20 -21.41 -9.50
CA GLY A 110 10.07 -20.37 -8.92
C GLY A 110 10.61 -19.36 -9.93
N LYS A 111 10.25 -19.45 -11.20
CA LYS A 111 10.54 -18.37 -12.15
C LYS A 111 9.76 -17.13 -11.76
N GLN A 112 10.38 -15.97 -11.88
CA GLN A 112 9.78 -14.69 -11.50
C GLN A 112 9.72 -13.74 -12.69
N LYS A 113 8.59 -13.06 -12.86
CA LYS A 113 8.44 -11.92 -13.76
C LYS A 113 8.06 -10.69 -12.94
N GLN A 114 8.75 -9.60 -13.18
CA GLN A 114 8.51 -8.33 -12.50
C GLN A 114 7.84 -7.34 -13.46
N CYS A 115 6.85 -6.61 -12.96
CA CYS A 115 6.20 -5.53 -13.66
C CYS A 115 6.27 -4.26 -12.82
N ASN A 116 6.87 -3.21 -13.38
CA ASN A 116 6.99 -1.92 -12.71
C ASN A 116 5.70 -1.12 -12.85
N PHE A 117 5.24 -0.56 -11.76
CA PHE A 117 4.08 0.29 -11.73
C PHE A 117 4.49 1.75 -11.52
N LYS A 118 3.77 2.64 -12.16
CA LYS A 118 3.97 4.08 -12.00
C LYS A 118 3.45 4.55 -10.65
N ASP A 119 2.34 3.96 -10.20
CA ASP A 119 1.64 4.28 -8.97
C ASP A 119 1.53 3.02 -8.10
N GLU A 120 1.86 3.12 -6.82
CA GLU A 120 1.77 2.02 -5.87
C GLU A 120 0.33 1.54 -5.67
N ARG A 121 -0.63 2.47 -5.76
CA ARG A 121 -2.07 2.20 -5.62
C ARG A 121 -2.61 1.27 -6.71
N ASP A 122 -2.03 1.34 -7.90
CA ASP A 122 -2.44 0.45 -9.00
C ASP A 122 -2.04 -1.00 -8.72
N VAL A 123 -0.90 -1.23 -8.03
CA VAL A 123 -0.51 -2.57 -7.60
C VAL A 123 -1.50 -3.12 -6.57
N ASP A 124 -1.87 -2.29 -5.59
CA ASP A 124 -2.81 -2.70 -4.54
C ASP A 124 -4.19 -2.99 -5.14
N ALA A 125 -4.67 -2.15 -6.07
CA ALA A 125 -5.92 -2.36 -6.79
C ALA A 125 -5.90 -3.65 -7.63
N LEU A 126 -4.77 -3.95 -8.28
CA LEU A 126 -4.62 -5.19 -9.05
C LEU A 126 -4.67 -6.41 -8.14
N LEU A 127 -3.97 -6.38 -7.00
CA LEU A 127 -4.01 -7.48 -6.02
C LEU A 127 -5.41 -7.66 -5.42
N GLU A 128 -6.16 -6.58 -5.20
CA GLU A 128 -7.54 -6.65 -4.72
C GLU A 128 -8.47 -7.31 -5.75
N VAL A 129 -8.31 -6.99 -7.03
CA VAL A 129 -9.08 -7.63 -8.11
C VAL A 129 -8.70 -9.12 -8.21
N LEU A 130 -7.41 -9.46 -8.16
CA LEU A 130 -6.97 -10.85 -8.18
C LEU A 130 -7.47 -11.63 -6.97
N ALA A 131 -7.52 -11.03 -5.78
CA ALA A 131 -8.09 -11.67 -4.58
C ALA A 131 -9.57 -12.04 -4.74
N LYS A 132 -10.32 -11.23 -5.49
CA LYS A 132 -11.75 -11.46 -5.75
C LYS A 132 -12.00 -12.45 -6.87
N GLU A 133 -11.24 -12.34 -7.97
CA GLU A 133 -11.49 -13.15 -9.18
C GLU A 133 -10.75 -14.49 -9.14
N GLN A 134 -9.62 -14.57 -8.43
CA GLN A 134 -8.75 -15.75 -8.38
C GLN A 134 -8.33 -16.08 -6.95
N PRO A 135 -9.26 -16.50 -6.06
CA PRO A 135 -8.98 -16.72 -4.65
C PRO A 135 -7.96 -17.83 -4.36
N GLN A 136 -7.69 -18.70 -5.35
CA GLN A 136 -6.69 -19.76 -5.26
C GLN A 136 -5.25 -19.26 -5.34
N LEU A 137 -5.01 -18.01 -5.76
CA LEU A 137 -3.67 -17.47 -5.89
C LEU A 137 -3.13 -16.98 -4.54
N HIS A 138 -1.88 -17.33 -4.27
CA HIS A 138 -1.16 -16.79 -3.12
C HIS A 138 -0.73 -15.35 -3.40
N LEU A 139 -1.30 -14.40 -2.67
CA LEU A 139 -1.04 -12.96 -2.86
C LEU A 139 0.07 -12.41 -1.96
N LEU A 140 0.79 -13.27 -1.28
CA LEU A 140 1.91 -12.92 -0.42
C LEU A 140 3.17 -13.66 -0.87
N SER A 141 4.33 -13.03 -0.64
CA SER A 141 5.61 -13.73 -0.79
C SER A 141 5.76 -14.82 0.27
N ALA A 142 6.55 -15.85 -0.01
CA ALA A 142 6.83 -16.92 0.96
C ALA A 142 7.36 -16.36 2.30
N ALA A 143 8.26 -15.38 2.23
CA ALA A 143 8.76 -14.70 3.43
C ALA A 143 7.67 -13.90 4.15
N GLY A 144 6.73 -13.30 3.42
CA GLY A 144 5.59 -12.57 3.98
C GLY A 144 4.62 -13.49 4.72
N GLU A 145 4.32 -14.67 4.15
CA GLU A 145 3.48 -15.69 4.80
C GLU A 145 4.14 -16.19 6.09
N GLN A 146 5.42 -16.57 6.04
CA GLN A 146 6.17 -17.00 7.22
C GLN A 146 6.21 -15.93 8.32
N ALA A 147 6.39 -14.65 7.94
CA ALA A 147 6.37 -13.55 8.89
C ALA A 147 4.99 -13.35 9.54
N LEU A 148 3.91 -13.56 8.80
CA LEU A 148 2.55 -13.51 9.33
C LEU A 148 2.25 -14.68 10.26
N GLU A 149 2.64 -15.90 9.89
CA GLU A 149 2.50 -17.09 10.72
C GLU A 149 3.28 -16.93 12.03
N LYS A 150 4.52 -16.46 11.95
CA LYS A 150 5.34 -16.19 13.13
C LYS A 150 4.70 -15.17 14.07
N LYS A 151 4.19 -14.05 13.51
CA LYS A 151 3.47 -13.04 14.29
C LYS A 151 2.18 -13.59 14.90
N ALA A 152 1.45 -14.43 14.16
CA ALA A 152 0.24 -15.07 14.68
C ALA A 152 0.56 -16.04 15.81
N ALA A 153 1.62 -16.85 15.66
CA ALA A 153 2.11 -17.74 16.70
C ALA A 153 2.60 -16.98 17.94
N GLU A 154 3.37 -15.90 17.76
CA GLU A 154 3.80 -15.03 18.85
C GLU A 154 2.61 -14.39 19.58
N LYS A 155 1.60 -13.95 18.84
CA LYS A 155 0.38 -13.40 19.42
C LYS A 155 -0.43 -14.44 20.19
N ALA A 156 -0.51 -15.67 19.67
CA ALA A 156 -1.18 -16.78 20.34
C ALA A 156 -0.41 -17.26 21.58
N ALA A 157 0.93 -17.29 21.49
CA ALA A 157 1.81 -17.66 22.61
C ALA A 157 1.87 -16.58 23.70
N ARG A 158 1.53 -15.34 23.37
CA ARG A 158 1.46 -14.24 24.32
C ARG A 158 0.24 -14.46 25.22
N LYS A 159 0.37 -15.32 26.24
CA LYS A 159 -0.59 -15.38 27.33
C LYS A 159 -0.64 -13.98 27.92
N LEU A 160 -1.78 -13.30 27.75
CA LEU A 160 -2.03 -12.06 28.47
C LEU A 160 -1.94 -12.39 29.96
N PRO A 161 -1.03 -11.78 30.72
CA PRO A 161 -1.00 -11.98 32.16
C PRO A 161 -2.40 -11.63 32.69
N GLU A 162 -2.92 -12.43 33.59
CA GLU A 162 -4.15 -12.09 34.29
C GLU A 162 -3.97 -10.69 34.87
N LEU A 163 -4.89 -9.79 34.50
CA LEU A 163 -4.84 -8.43 34.99
C LEU A 163 -4.95 -8.46 36.51
N SER A 164 -4.01 -7.80 37.18
CA SER A 164 -4.15 -7.53 38.62
C SER A 164 -5.47 -6.79 38.90
N GLU A 165 -6.01 -6.91 40.10
CA GLU A 165 -7.25 -6.26 40.53
C GLU A 165 -7.19 -4.74 40.28
N ASP A 166 -6.04 -4.10 40.54
CA ASP A 166 -5.82 -2.68 40.29
C ASP A 166 -5.87 -2.34 38.79
N ALA A 167 -5.35 -3.22 37.95
CA ALA A 167 -5.40 -3.04 36.51
C ALA A 167 -6.81 -3.23 35.96
N GLN A 168 -7.61 -4.14 36.53
CA GLN A 168 -9.02 -4.31 36.20
C GLN A 168 -9.84 -3.08 36.60
N HIS A 169 -9.61 -2.56 37.80
CA HIS A 169 -10.23 -1.32 38.25
C HIS A 169 -9.87 -0.14 37.34
N SER A 170 -8.61 0.02 36.99
CA SER A 170 -8.15 1.05 36.03
C SER A 170 -8.81 0.92 34.67
N LEU A 171 -9.00 -0.30 34.17
CA LEU A 171 -9.71 -0.56 32.92
C LEU A 171 -11.18 -0.14 32.98
N THR A 172 -11.85 -0.41 34.11
CA THR A 172 -13.26 -0.01 34.26
C THR A 172 -13.42 1.51 34.30
N VAL A 173 -12.50 2.20 34.97
CA VAL A 173 -12.45 3.69 35.01
C VAL A 173 -12.19 4.25 33.60
N LEU A 174 -11.24 3.68 32.86
CA LEU A 174 -10.93 4.10 31.50
C LEU A 174 -12.11 3.86 30.54
N ARG A 175 -12.82 2.74 30.66
CA ARG A 175 -14.02 2.48 29.87
C ARG A 175 -15.12 3.52 30.12
N ARG A 176 -15.41 3.82 31.39
CA ARG A 176 -16.40 4.85 31.75
C ARG A 176 -15.97 6.21 31.23
N ALA A 177 -14.69 6.56 31.35
CA ALA A 177 -14.18 7.82 30.83
C ALA A 177 -14.30 7.89 29.29
N LYS A 178 -14.06 6.78 28.60
CA LYS A 178 -14.24 6.68 27.17
C LYS A 178 -15.72 6.87 26.77
N GLU A 179 -16.64 6.13 27.40
CA GLU A 179 -18.07 6.26 27.17
C GLU A 179 -18.56 7.70 27.39
N TYR A 180 -18.07 8.35 28.44
CA TYR A 180 -18.39 9.76 28.72
C TYR A 180 -17.86 10.70 27.63
N LEU A 181 -16.66 10.47 27.10
CA LEU A 181 -16.08 11.26 26.00
C LEU A 181 -16.75 10.98 24.66
N ASP A 182 -17.17 9.74 24.42
CA ASP A 182 -17.88 9.35 23.20
C ASP A 182 -19.31 9.99 23.19
N ALA A 183 -19.92 10.14 24.37
CA ALA A 183 -21.20 10.84 24.51
C ALA A 183 -21.08 12.36 24.34
N LYS A 184 -19.87 12.91 24.43
CA LYS A 184 -19.61 14.37 24.30
C LYS A 184 -18.48 14.62 23.29
N PRO A 185 -18.79 14.58 21.98
CA PRO A 185 -17.78 14.70 20.93
C PRO A 185 -17.02 16.03 20.95
N GLU A 186 -17.64 17.10 21.41
CA GLU A 186 -16.99 18.42 21.55
C GLU A 186 -15.84 18.37 22.56
N LEU A 187 -16.05 17.79 23.74
CA LEU A 187 -15.00 17.65 24.75
C LEU A 187 -13.88 16.70 24.29
N SER A 188 -14.22 15.65 23.56
CA SER A 188 -13.22 14.74 23.01
C SER A 188 -12.35 15.43 21.95
N ALA A 189 -12.94 16.30 21.13
CA ALA A 189 -12.23 17.10 20.14
C ALA A 189 -11.27 18.11 20.79
N GLU A 190 -11.74 18.84 21.81
CA GLU A 190 -10.94 19.81 22.58
C GLU A 190 -9.76 19.12 23.27
N LEU A 191 -10.01 17.98 23.92
CA LEU A 191 -8.98 17.20 24.62
C LEU A 191 -7.91 16.67 23.64
N SER A 192 -8.34 16.19 22.48
CA SER A 192 -7.44 15.73 21.42
C SER A 192 -6.62 16.89 20.81
N ALA A 193 -7.21 18.08 20.70
CA ALA A 193 -6.52 19.29 20.24
C ALA A 193 -5.49 19.77 21.28
N ALA A 194 -5.83 19.77 22.57
CA ALA A 194 -4.93 20.10 23.65
C ALA A 194 -3.74 19.14 23.73
N GLN A 195 -3.99 17.83 23.60
CA GLN A 195 -2.93 16.83 23.55
C GLN A 195 -1.99 17.01 22.36
N ARG A 196 -2.53 17.31 21.18
CA ARG A 196 -1.71 17.61 19.98
C ARG A 196 -0.82 18.83 20.21
N ARG A 197 -1.36 19.91 20.80
CA ARG A 197 -0.58 21.11 21.17
C ARG A 197 0.54 20.77 22.14
N LYS A 198 0.25 20.00 23.19
CA LYS A 198 1.25 19.57 24.19
C LYS A 198 2.35 18.71 23.56
N ARG A 199 1.99 17.75 22.69
CA ARG A 199 2.98 16.92 21.96
C ARG A 199 3.85 17.76 21.03
N ALA A 200 3.27 18.71 20.28
CA ALA A 200 4.02 19.62 19.42
C ALA A 200 4.99 20.50 20.24
N GLN A 201 4.59 20.95 21.45
CA GLN A 201 5.47 21.67 22.35
C GLN A 201 6.64 20.82 22.86
N LEU A 202 6.38 19.56 23.23
CA LEU A 202 7.41 18.64 23.72
C LEU A 202 8.37 18.18 22.60
N GLN A 203 7.90 18.05 21.37
CA GLN A 203 8.73 17.67 20.22
C GLN A 203 9.55 18.84 19.67
N SER A 204 9.15 20.11 19.90
CA SER A 204 9.92 21.25 19.44
C SER A 204 11.15 21.41 20.34
N LYS A 205 12.33 21.05 19.82
CA LYS A 205 13.60 21.31 20.50
C LYS A 205 13.70 22.82 20.78
N PRO A 206 14.10 23.24 22.00
CA PRO A 206 14.17 24.65 22.36
C PRO A 206 15.04 25.47 21.40
N VAL A 207 16.02 24.81 20.76
CA VAL A 207 16.91 25.44 19.77
C VAL A 207 16.14 26.06 18.60
N TYR A 208 15.07 25.44 18.11
CA TYR A 208 14.29 26.00 17.00
C TYR A 208 13.55 27.30 17.38
N ARG A 209 13.18 27.47 18.66
CA ARG A 209 12.58 28.72 19.15
C ARG A 209 13.57 29.87 19.13
N TYR A 210 14.80 29.61 19.54
CA TYR A 210 15.87 30.62 19.50
C TYR A 210 16.26 30.99 18.09
N VAL A 211 16.33 30.02 17.20
CA VAL A 211 16.61 30.24 15.76
C VAL A 211 15.50 31.07 15.12
N ALA A 212 14.24 30.74 15.36
CA ALA A 212 13.11 31.51 14.84
C ALA A 212 13.10 32.96 15.37
N LEU A 213 13.42 33.14 16.65
CA LEU A 213 13.51 34.46 17.25
C LEU A 213 14.67 35.27 16.67
N ALA A 214 15.82 34.65 16.44
CA ALA A 214 16.96 35.30 15.79
C ALA A 214 16.64 35.74 14.36
N ILE A 215 15.97 34.88 13.57
CA ILE A 215 15.53 35.22 12.21
C ILE A 215 14.53 36.40 12.24
N PHE A 216 13.58 36.36 13.17
CA PHE A 216 12.61 37.44 13.34
C PHE A 216 13.29 38.80 13.66
N VAL A 217 14.22 38.80 14.61
CA VAL A 217 14.99 40.01 14.98
C VAL A 217 15.81 40.54 13.80
N LEU A 218 16.48 39.66 13.07
CA LEU A 218 17.22 40.03 11.85
C LEU A 218 16.30 40.61 10.77
N GLY A 219 15.11 40.02 10.58
CA GLY A 219 14.12 40.53 9.64
C GLY A 219 13.62 41.91 9.98
N VAL A 220 13.33 42.16 11.27
CA VAL A 220 12.93 43.49 11.76
C VAL A 220 14.06 44.52 11.60
N ALA A 221 15.30 44.13 11.92
CA ALA A 221 16.46 45.00 11.75
C ALA A 221 16.70 45.37 10.26
N ALA A 222 16.58 44.39 9.37
CA ALA A 222 16.71 44.61 7.93
C ALA A 222 15.60 45.53 7.39
N ALA A 223 14.35 45.34 7.85
CA ALA A 223 13.23 46.20 7.48
C ALA A 223 13.43 47.65 7.99
N ALA A 224 13.91 47.84 9.21
CA ALA A 224 14.21 49.14 9.75
C ALA A 224 15.36 49.85 9.00
N TYR A 225 16.36 49.07 8.56
CA TYR A 225 17.49 49.61 7.78
C TYR A 225 17.11 49.95 6.34
N GLY A 226 16.14 49.22 5.76
CA GLY A 226 15.65 49.47 4.39
C GLY A 226 14.65 50.64 4.32
N LEU A 227 14.17 51.16 5.43
CA LEU A 227 13.28 52.31 5.53
C LEU A 227 14.04 53.63 5.81
N TYR A 228 15.34 53.60 6.06
CA TYR A 228 16.24 54.71 6.28
C TYR A 228 17.07 54.99 5.03
#